data_fea734d441ad6b0df9ffa4a14460d988
#
_entry.id   fea734d441ad6b0df9ffa4a14460d988
#
_cell.length_a   1.000
_cell.length_b   1.000
_cell.length_c   1.000
_cell.angle_alpha   90.00
_cell.angle_beta   90.00
_cell.angle_gamma   90.00
#
_symmetry.space_group_name_H-M   'P 1'
#
loop_
_entity.id
_entity.type
_entity.pdbx_description
1 polymer ?
#
loop_
_entity_poly.entity_id
_entity_poly.type
_entity_poly.pdbx_seq_one_letter_code
_entity_poly.pdbx_strand_id
1 'polypeptide(L)'
;TNDLTQMTCGFSRDDSGVFLREYVKKGIYKRDPFQSIDQEGVGRMMMLCVALARSTKPNIDIGLCGEHGGDPTSVEFCHRIGLDNVSCSPYRVPVARLAAAHASIVHGDHVQGNLVTFLNAKL
;
A
#
# COMPACT_ATOMS: atom_id res chain seq x y z
N THR A 1 4.42 -2.38 6.55
CA THR A 1 4.96 -1.45 5.52
C THR A 1 5.64 -0.22 6.09
N ASN A 2 5.65 -0.02 7.41
CA ASN A 2 6.37 1.10 8.02
C ASN A 2 7.86 1.08 7.65
N ASP A 3 8.52 -0.08 7.73
CA ASP A 3 9.94 -0.21 7.39
C ASP A 3 10.19 0.03 5.90
N LEU A 4 9.31 -0.47 5.04
CA LEU A 4 9.41 -0.19 3.60
C LEU A 4 9.26 1.31 3.31
N THR A 5 8.36 2.00 4.02
CA THR A 5 8.21 3.46 3.91
C THR A 5 9.48 4.18 4.35
N GLN A 6 10.05 3.80 5.50
CA GLN A 6 11.30 4.37 5.99
C GLN A 6 12.45 4.20 4.99
N MET A 7 12.62 2.97 4.48
CA MET A 7 13.69 2.68 3.53
C MET A 7 13.50 3.38 2.19
N THR A 8 12.27 3.42 1.69
CA THR A 8 11.97 4.05 0.39
C THR A 8 12.13 5.57 0.45
N CYS A 9 11.66 6.19 1.53
CA CYS A 9 11.71 7.65 1.70
C CYS A 9 13.02 8.15 2.31
N GLY A 10 13.83 7.27 2.89
CA GLY A 10 15.12 7.63 3.51
C GLY A 10 14.99 8.42 4.82
N PHE A 11 13.90 8.24 5.58
CA PHE A 11 13.73 8.89 6.88
C PHE A 11 13.13 7.96 7.94
N SER A 12 13.46 8.23 9.20
CA SER A 12 12.93 7.48 10.34
C SER A 12 11.50 7.92 10.68
N ARG A 13 10.64 6.96 11.01
CA ARG A 13 9.30 7.21 11.53
C ARG A 13 9.32 8.06 12.80
N ASP A 14 10.28 7.79 13.70
CA ASP A 14 10.36 8.46 14.99
C ASP A 14 10.80 9.92 14.85
N ASP A 15 11.67 10.21 13.88
CA ASP A 15 12.21 11.56 13.65
C ASP A 15 11.38 12.41 12.70
N SER A 16 10.60 11.77 11.84
CA SER A 16 9.88 12.43 10.73
C SER A 16 8.77 13.37 11.17
N GLY A 17 8.24 13.22 12.39
CA GLY A 17 7.18 14.07 12.94
C GLY A 17 7.52 15.56 12.95
N VAL A 18 8.81 15.91 12.94
CA VAL A 18 9.30 17.29 12.89
C VAL A 18 8.96 17.97 11.55
N PHE A 19 9.12 17.28 10.43
CA PHE A 19 8.95 17.86 9.09
C PHE A 19 7.72 17.35 8.33
N LEU A 20 7.22 16.13 8.60
CA LEU A 20 6.08 15.56 7.86
C LEU A 20 4.81 16.39 8.00
N ARG A 21 4.58 16.99 9.16
CA ARG A 21 3.43 17.90 9.37
C ARG A 21 3.48 19.10 8.41
N GLU A 22 4.68 19.67 8.22
CA GLU A 22 4.86 20.77 7.27
C GLU A 22 4.75 20.30 5.81
N TYR A 23 5.19 19.09 5.51
CA TYR A 23 5.05 18.52 4.17
C TYR A 23 3.58 18.28 3.79
N VAL A 24 2.78 17.77 4.72
CA VAL A 24 1.33 17.62 4.52
C VAL A 24 0.66 18.99 4.39
N LYS A 25 1.01 19.95 5.25
CA LYS A 25 0.47 21.31 5.20
C LYS A 25 0.79 22.04 3.89
N LYS A 26 1.97 21.82 3.35
CA LYS A 26 2.40 22.38 2.04
C LYS A 26 1.90 21.58 0.83
N GLY A 27 1.19 20.48 1.04
CA GLY A 27 0.67 19.63 -0.04
C GLY A 27 1.73 18.78 -0.74
N ILE A 28 2.94 18.63 -0.16
CA ILE A 28 3.98 17.74 -0.68
C ILE A 28 3.52 16.29 -0.56
N TYR A 29 2.99 15.92 0.61
CA TYR A 29 2.21 14.70 0.80
C TYR A 29 0.74 15.05 0.99
N LYS A 30 -0.15 14.27 0.41
CA LYS A 30 -1.61 14.39 0.65
C LYS A 30 -1.99 13.99 2.07
N ARG A 31 -1.28 13.01 2.60
CA ARG A 31 -1.42 12.45 3.97
C ARG A 31 -0.06 12.01 4.47
N ASP A 32 0.03 11.78 5.77
CA ASP A 32 1.19 11.17 6.39
C ASP A 32 1.46 9.78 5.77
N PRO A 33 2.64 9.55 5.16
CA PRO A 33 2.97 8.30 4.48
C PRO A 33 3.06 7.08 5.42
N PHE A 34 3.10 7.28 6.73
CA PHE A 34 2.99 6.21 7.72
C PHE A 34 1.54 5.83 8.06
N GLN A 35 0.57 6.68 7.75
CA GLN A 35 -0.85 6.41 7.96
C GLN A 35 -1.53 5.89 6.69
N SER A 36 -1.17 6.43 5.55
CA SER A 36 -1.69 6.04 4.25
C SER A 36 -0.53 5.84 3.27
N ILE A 37 -0.54 4.74 2.51
CA ILE A 37 0.55 4.40 1.59
C ILE A 37 0.76 5.53 0.58
N ASP A 38 2.00 5.99 0.45
CA ASP A 38 2.45 6.76 -0.70
C ASP A 38 2.48 5.84 -1.93
N GLN A 39 1.41 5.88 -2.72
CA GLN A 39 1.23 4.96 -3.85
C GLN A 39 2.23 5.22 -4.98
N GLU A 40 2.80 6.44 -5.08
CA GLU A 40 3.73 6.79 -6.16
C GLU A 40 5.17 6.41 -5.83
N GLY A 41 5.59 6.46 -4.58
CA GLY A 41 6.91 6.02 -4.12
C GLY A 41 6.87 4.58 -3.60
N VAL A 42 6.38 4.42 -2.36
CA VAL A 42 6.31 3.12 -1.66
C VAL A 42 5.48 2.11 -2.44
N GLY A 43 4.36 2.55 -3.02
CA GLY A 43 3.48 1.70 -3.81
C GLY A 43 4.18 1.09 -5.04
N ARG A 44 5.07 1.82 -5.70
CA ARG A 44 5.86 1.25 -6.81
C ARG A 44 6.80 0.14 -6.36
N MET A 45 7.43 0.29 -5.18
CA MET A 45 8.25 -0.77 -4.60
C MET A 45 7.43 -2.00 -4.25
N MET A 46 6.20 -1.81 -3.74
CA MET A 46 5.27 -2.90 -3.47
C MET A 46 4.87 -3.63 -4.77
N MET A 47 4.55 -2.91 -5.82
CA MET A 47 4.21 -3.51 -7.12
C MET A 47 5.38 -4.31 -7.68
N LEU A 48 6.59 -3.80 -7.59
CA LEU A 48 7.80 -4.52 -8.01
C LEU A 48 7.99 -5.80 -7.19
N CYS A 49 7.79 -5.73 -5.88
CA CYS A 49 7.85 -6.88 -4.98
C CYS A 49 6.84 -7.96 -5.40
N VAL A 50 5.58 -7.61 -5.59
CA VAL A 50 4.52 -8.55 -6.01
C VAL A 50 4.87 -9.21 -7.33
N ALA A 51 5.28 -8.43 -8.33
CA ALA A 51 5.63 -8.94 -9.65
C ALA A 51 6.80 -9.93 -9.62
N LEU A 52 7.88 -9.59 -8.93
CA LEU A 52 9.07 -10.45 -8.81
C LEU A 52 8.79 -11.70 -7.97
N ALA A 53 8.06 -11.57 -6.87
CA ALA A 53 7.69 -12.69 -6.03
C ALA A 53 6.86 -13.72 -6.81
N ARG A 54 5.82 -13.26 -7.51
CA ARG A 54 4.94 -14.15 -8.29
C ARG A 54 5.59 -14.71 -9.56
N SER A 55 6.55 -14.02 -10.14
CA SER A 55 7.34 -14.58 -11.24
C SER A 55 8.18 -15.80 -10.81
N THR A 56 8.60 -15.82 -9.54
CA THR A 56 9.37 -16.94 -8.97
C THR A 56 8.46 -18.01 -8.39
N LYS A 57 7.42 -17.61 -7.67
CA LYS A 57 6.45 -18.51 -7.03
C LYS A 57 5.03 -17.96 -7.27
N PRO A 58 4.31 -18.42 -8.31
CA PRO A 58 3.01 -17.85 -8.71
C PRO A 58 1.97 -17.80 -7.60
N ASN A 59 1.95 -18.78 -6.71
CA ASN A 59 0.99 -18.91 -5.60
C ASN A 59 1.60 -18.50 -4.25
N ILE A 60 2.57 -17.58 -4.26
CA ILE A 60 3.09 -17.04 -2.99
C ILE A 60 2.04 -16.17 -2.33
N ASP A 61 1.83 -16.37 -1.03
CA ASP A 61 0.97 -15.52 -0.20
C ASP A 61 1.71 -14.24 0.15
N ILE A 62 1.17 -13.08 -0.23
CA ILE A 62 1.77 -11.77 -0.01
C ILE A 62 0.81 -10.93 0.80
N GLY A 63 1.22 -10.57 2.01
CA GLY A 63 0.45 -9.76 2.91
C GLY A 63 1.12 -8.45 3.26
N LEU A 64 0.32 -7.55 3.79
CA LEU A 64 0.75 -6.26 4.34
C LEU A 64 0.41 -6.20 5.82
N CYS A 65 1.29 -5.60 6.61
CA CYS A 65 1.03 -5.31 8.02
C CYS A 65 1.38 -3.86 8.37
N GLY A 66 0.92 -3.41 9.53
CA GLY A 66 1.12 -2.06 10.04
C GLY A 66 -0.13 -1.18 9.92
N GLU A 67 0.02 0.12 10.12
CA GLU A 67 -1.08 1.10 10.11
C GLU A 67 -1.82 1.14 8.78
N HIS A 68 -1.12 0.91 7.69
CA HIS A 68 -1.67 0.89 6.34
C HIS A 68 -2.76 -0.17 6.15
N GLY A 69 -2.66 -1.31 6.86
CA GLY A 69 -3.68 -2.37 6.82
C GLY A 69 -5.05 -1.95 7.37
N GLY A 70 -5.11 -0.85 8.11
CA GLY A 70 -6.35 -0.27 8.63
C GLY A 70 -6.82 1.00 7.89
N ASP A 71 -6.07 1.47 6.90
CA ASP A 71 -6.44 2.64 6.09
C ASP A 71 -7.19 2.20 4.82
N PRO A 72 -8.44 2.68 4.59
CA PRO A 72 -9.25 2.25 3.46
C PRO A 72 -8.57 2.43 2.09
N THR A 73 -7.88 3.55 1.87
CA THR A 73 -7.23 3.83 0.59
C THR A 73 -6.02 2.92 0.34
N SER A 74 -5.32 2.56 1.42
CA SER A 74 -4.21 1.61 1.38
C SER A 74 -4.71 0.18 1.13
N VAL A 75 -5.80 -0.22 1.77
CA VAL A 75 -6.43 -1.54 1.55
C VAL A 75 -6.91 -1.68 0.11
N GLU A 76 -7.58 -0.67 -0.44
CA GLU A 76 -7.99 -0.64 -1.85
C GLU A 76 -6.78 -0.76 -2.79
N PHE A 77 -5.70 -0.02 -2.51
CA PHE A 77 -4.47 -0.11 -3.28
C PHE A 77 -3.86 -1.52 -3.22
N CYS A 78 -3.79 -2.13 -2.03
CA CYS A 78 -3.31 -3.50 -1.86
C CYS A 78 -4.11 -4.50 -2.70
N HIS A 79 -5.45 -4.38 -2.72
CA HIS A 79 -6.30 -5.18 -3.58
C HIS A 79 -5.94 -5.01 -5.06
N ARG A 80 -5.79 -3.77 -5.54
CA ARG A 80 -5.48 -3.48 -6.93
C ARG A 80 -4.13 -4.03 -7.40
N ILE A 81 -3.13 -4.08 -6.52
CA ILE A 81 -1.80 -4.63 -6.84
C ILE A 81 -1.71 -6.14 -6.60
N GLY A 82 -2.77 -6.78 -6.12
CA GLY A 82 -2.88 -8.22 -5.98
C GLY A 82 -2.23 -8.80 -4.72
N LEU A 83 -2.28 -8.09 -3.58
CA LEU A 83 -1.98 -8.68 -2.29
C LEU A 83 -3.11 -9.62 -1.86
N ASP A 84 -2.74 -10.69 -1.14
CA ASP A 84 -3.69 -11.70 -0.67
C ASP A 84 -4.36 -11.31 0.64
N ASN A 85 -3.65 -10.61 1.52
CA ASN A 85 -4.17 -10.23 2.83
C ASN A 85 -3.58 -8.92 3.36
N VAL A 86 -4.25 -8.33 4.34
CA VAL A 86 -3.76 -7.23 5.15
C VAL A 86 -3.97 -7.54 6.63
N SER A 87 -3.02 -7.15 7.46
CA SER A 87 -3.12 -7.21 8.90
C SER A 87 -3.27 -5.81 9.47
N CYS A 88 -4.16 -5.63 10.43
CA CYS A 88 -4.36 -4.36 11.11
C CYS A 88 -4.68 -4.58 12.60
N SER A 89 -4.70 -3.50 13.37
CA SER A 89 -5.13 -3.57 14.77
C SER A 89 -6.60 -4.05 14.87
N PRO A 90 -6.99 -4.77 15.95
CA PRO A 90 -8.33 -5.31 16.10
C PRO A 90 -9.45 -4.29 15.90
N TYR A 91 -9.27 -3.08 16.39
CA TYR A 91 -10.27 -1.99 16.26
C TYR A 91 -10.49 -1.51 14.83
N ARG A 92 -9.54 -1.76 13.93
CA ARG A 92 -9.61 -1.38 12.52
C ARG A 92 -10.14 -2.49 11.61
N VAL A 93 -10.28 -3.70 12.11
CA VAL A 93 -10.77 -4.85 11.32
C VAL A 93 -12.10 -4.59 10.62
N PRO A 94 -13.14 -4.00 11.26
CA PRO A 94 -14.40 -3.73 10.56
C PRO A 94 -14.20 -2.78 9.38
N VAL A 95 -13.41 -1.74 9.54
CA VAL A 95 -13.12 -0.76 8.47
C VAL A 95 -12.30 -1.40 7.35
N ALA A 96 -11.28 -2.19 7.68
CA ALA A 96 -10.46 -2.89 6.70
C ALA A 96 -11.28 -3.89 5.88
N ARG A 97 -12.17 -4.65 6.51
CA ARG A 97 -13.08 -5.58 5.83
C ARG A 97 -14.05 -4.86 4.89
N LEU A 98 -14.62 -3.75 5.32
CA LEU A 98 -15.50 -2.95 4.48
C LEU A 98 -14.74 -2.37 3.28
N ALA A 99 -13.53 -1.86 3.49
CA ALA A 99 -12.68 -1.35 2.42
C ALA A 99 -12.29 -2.44 1.42
N ALA A 100 -11.96 -3.64 1.89
CA ALA A 100 -11.64 -4.78 1.03
C ALA A 100 -12.87 -5.23 0.21
N ALA A 101 -14.04 -5.32 0.83
CA ALA A 101 -15.28 -5.64 0.12
C ALA A 101 -15.63 -4.59 -0.94
N HIS A 102 -15.48 -3.30 -0.61
CA HIS A 102 -15.68 -2.22 -1.57
C HIS A 102 -14.69 -2.30 -2.73
N ALA A 103 -13.42 -2.55 -2.46
CA ALA A 103 -12.41 -2.73 -3.49
C ALA A 103 -12.75 -3.89 -4.44
N SER A 104 -13.20 -5.04 -3.91
CA SER A 104 -13.64 -6.19 -4.72
C SER A 104 -14.84 -5.86 -5.61
N ILE A 105 -15.82 -5.10 -5.11
CA ILE A 105 -16.98 -4.67 -5.92
C ILE A 105 -16.56 -3.71 -7.04
N VAL A 106 -15.67 -2.76 -6.75
CA VAL A 106 -15.28 -1.71 -7.71
C VAL A 106 -14.29 -2.22 -8.76
N HIS A 107 -13.35 -3.05 -8.35
CA HIS A 107 -12.24 -3.50 -9.21
C HIS A 107 -12.35 -4.95 -9.65
N GLY A 108 -13.34 -5.70 -9.18
CA GLY A 108 -13.48 -7.14 -9.41
C GLY A 108 -12.55 -7.98 -8.54
N ASP A 109 -12.69 -9.30 -8.64
CA ASP A 109 -11.78 -10.22 -7.98
C ASP A 109 -10.40 -10.14 -8.64
N HIS A 110 -9.37 -10.24 -7.82
CA HIS A 110 -7.94 -10.06 -8.14
C HIS A 110 -7.58 -10.10 -9.63
N VAL A 111 -7.37 -8.93 -10.21
CA VAL A 111 -6.60 -8.85 -11.44
C VAL A 111 -5.17 -9.19 -11.05
N GLN A 112 -4.66 -10.35 -11.51
CA GLN A 112 -3.23 -10.63 -11.47
C GLN A 112 -2.54 -9.48 -12.22
N GLY A 113 -2.07 -8.48 -11.47
CA GLY A 113 -1.48 -7.28 -12.02
C GLY A 113 -0.23 -7.64 -12.77
N ASN A 114 -0.34 -7.70 -14.10
CA ASN A 114 0.83 -7.84 -14.96
C ASN A 114 1.62 -6.54 -14.79
N LEU A 115 2.84 -6.60 -14.26
CA LEU A 115 3.73 -5.45 -14.05
C LEU A 115 3.78 -4.55 -15.30
N VAL A 116 3.72 -5.16 -16.49
CA VAL A 116 3.70 -4.48 -17.78
C VAL A 116 2.44 -3.60 -17.95
N THR A 117 1.29 -4.06 -17.50
CA THR A 117 0.03 -3.30 -17.57
C THR A 117 0.08 -2.08 -16.64
N PHE A 118 0.69 -2.22 -15.46
CA PHE A 118 0.86 -1.12 -14.51
C PHE A 118 1.90 -0.09 -14.95
N LEU A 119 3.00 -0.54 -15.53
CA LEU A 119 4.05 0.36 -16.05
C LEU A 119 3.59 1.13 -17.27
N ASN A 120 2.79 0.51 -18.15
CA ASN A 120 2.28 1.14 -19.37
C ASN A 120 1.07 2.07 -19.12
N ALA A 121 0.38 1.96 -17.99
CA ALA A 121 -0.78 2.80 -17.68
C ALA A 121 -0.41 4.22 -17.19
N LYS A 122 0.88 4.52 -17.00
CA LYS A 122 1.37 5.82 -16.47
C LYS A 122 2.62 6.36 -17.19
N LEU A 123 2.96 5.84 -18.35
CA LEU A 123 3.86 6.50 -19.31
C LEU A 123 3.03 7.19 -20.40
#